data_e6b337142667172fa1dcb17aa379b7fa
#
_entry.id   e6b337142667172fa1dcb17aa379b7fa
#
_cell.length_a   1.000
_cell.length_b   1.000
_cell.length_c   1.000
_cell.angle_alpha   90.00
_cell.angle_beta   90.00
_cell.angle_gamma   90.00
#
_symmetry.space_group_name_H-M   'P 1'
#
loop_
_entity.id
_entity.type
_entity.pdbx_description
1 polymer ?
#
loop_
_entity_poly.entity_id
_entity_poly.type
_entity_poly.pdbx_seq_one_letter_code
_entity_poly.pdbx_strand_id
1 'polypeptide(L)'
;MATQTVGRIYSQHGDAVRTVPLQLPDALKTPPADAAPAAAASPPQLTYRNGPLIAAVEVFTLFWGPEWQSSQAALATQINGFFDFILTSPLIDQLAEYSAGSHAIGHGKRTGTTTIVTPALKHSVSDTAIQHMLQTEISTNAALPKPSPNTLYFIYMPPGVKVVQGGSASCTGFCGYHNDISGQIFYAVMPYPGCSGCTGGLALLDALTSTSSHELCESITDPIPGQGWYDDANGEIGDICAWKTKKVGTYTVQLEWSNKQNKCV
;
A
#
# COMPACT_ATOMS: atom_id res chain seq x y z
N MET A 1 -6.55 -27.86 -14.34
CA MET A 1 -6.39 -27.02 -13.15
C MET A 1 -5.94 -25.67 -13.66
N ALA A 2 -6.76 -24.63 -13.48
CA ALA A 2 -6.45 -23.31 -13.99
C ALA A 2 -5.39 -22.67 -13.08
N THR A 3 -4.20 -22.47 -13.59
CA THR A 3 -3.22 -21.54 -13.02
C THR A 3 -3.87 -20.16 -13.06
N GLN A 4 -4.23 -19.60 -11.91
CA GLN A 4 -4.59 -18.19 -11.83
C GLN A 4 -3.32 -17.41 -12.16
N THR A 5 -3.24 -16.93 -13.39
CA THR A 5 -2.32 -15.88 -13.76
C THR A 5 -2.81 -14.63 -13.04
N VAL A 6 -2.11 -14.20 -12.00
CA VAL A 6 -2.31 -12.88 -11.40
C VAL A 6 -2.09 -11.90 -12.54
N GLY A 7 -3.16 -11.26 -13.00
CA GLY A 7 -3.09 -10.29 -14.08
C GLY A 7 -2.18 -9.16 -13.64
N ARG A 8 -1.11 -8.88 -14.39
CA ARG A 8 -0.27 -7.72 -14.13
C ARG A 8 -1.12 -6.47 -14.35
N ILE A 9 -1.22 -5.65 -13.33
CA ILE A 9 -1.85 -4.34 -13.37
C ILE A 9 -0.74 -3.36 -13.79
N TYR A 10 -1.04 -2.46 -14.70
CA TYR A 10 -0.07 -1.49 -15.17
C TYR A 10 -0.48 -0.08 -14.75
N SER A 11 0.50 0.73 -14.35
CA SER A 11 0.34 2.15 -14.13
C SER A 11 0.04 2.86 -15.46
N GLN A 12 -0.35 4.13 -15.40
CA GLN A 12 -0.50 4.96 -16.59
C GLN A 12 0.83 5.14 -17.38
N HIS A 13 1.97 4.83 -16.76
CA HIS A 13 3.30 4.86 -17.40
C HIS A 13 3.69 3.51 -18.01
N GLY A 14 2.83 2.48 -17.92
CA GLY A 14 3.08 1.14 -18.47
C GLY A 14 3.84 0.21 -17.53
N ASP A 15 4.22 0.67 -16.33
CA ASP A 15 4.88 -0.15 -15.32
C ASP A 15 3.86 -1.00 -14.55
N ALA A 16 4.30 -2.15 -14.05
CA ALA A 16 3.41 -3.02 -13.29
C ALA A 16 3.12 -2.39 -11.92
N VAL A 17 1.87 -2.01 -11.68
CA VAL A 17 1.39 -1.68 -10.33
C VAL A 17 1.33 -2.98 -9.56
N ARG A 18 2.07 -3.04 -8.48
CA ARG A 18 2.02 -4.17 -7.55
C ARG A 18 0.96 -3.90 -6.49
N THR A 19 0.49 -4.95 -5.91
CA THR A 19 -0.61 -4.91 -4.94
C THR A 19 -0.27 -5.83 -3.81
N VAL A 20 -0.66 -5.50 -2.57
CA VAL A 20 -0.57 -6.47 -1.47
C VAL A 20 -1.34 -7.73 -1.85
N PRO A 21 -0.66 -8.86 -2.08
CA PRO A 21 -1.32 -10.09 -2.53
C PRO A 21 -2.20 -10.68 -1.44
N LEU A 22 -3.15 -11.52 -1.82
CA LEU A 22 -3.88 -12.34 -0.85
C LEU A 22 -2.93 -13.29 -0.14
N GLN A 23 -3.10 -13.44 1.18
CA GLN A 23 -2.44 -14.52 1.90
C GLN A 23 -3.05 -15.86 1.47
N LEU A 24 -2.22 -16.68 0.81
CA LEU A 24 -2.64 -18.02 0.43
C LEU A 24 -2.66 -18.95 1.64
N PRO A 25 -3.63 -19.88 1.74
CA PRO A 25 -3.59 -20.98 2.70
C PRO A 25 -2.28 -21.77 2.58
N ASP A 26 -1.75 -22.26 3.70
CA ASP A 26 -0.46 -22.98 3.73
C ASP A 26 -0.42 -24.19 2.79
N ALA A 27 -1.55 -24.86 2.59
CA ALA A 27 -1.68 -25.96 1.62
C ALA A 27 -1.39 -25.55 0.16
N LEU A 28 -1.53 -24.26 -0.19
CA LEU A 28 -1.26 -23.75 -1.53
C LEU A 28 0.14 -23.13 -1.66
N LYS A 29 0.86 -23.00 -0.55
CA LYS A 29 2.27 -22.51 -0.52
C LYS A 29 3.28 -23.61 -0.77
N THR A 30 2.90 -24.89 -0.65
CA THR A 30 3.79 -26.04 -0.84
C THR A 30 3.83 -26.38 -2.33
N PRO A 31 5.00 -26.37 -2.99
CA PRO A 31 5.14 -26.89 -4.35
C PRO A 31 4.65 -28.35 -4.40
N PRO A 32 4.09 -28.81 -5.52
CA PRO A 32 3.81 -30.23 -5.71
C PRO A 32 5.08 -31.06 -5.45
N ALA A 33 4.91 -32.21 -4.79
CA ALA A 33 6.03 -33.10 -4.41
C ALA A 33 6.91 -33.52 -5.61
N ASP A 34 6.38 -33.44 -6.83
CA ASP A 34 7.04 -33.79 -8.09
C ASP A 34 7.60 -32.55 -8.84
N ALA A 35 7.57 -31.35 -8.24
CA ALA A 35 8.19 -30.19 -8.88
C ALA A 35 9.72 -30.36 -8.87
N ALA A 36 10.31 -30.29 -10.06
CA ALA A 36 11.76 -30.24 -10.17
C ALA A 36 12.31 -29.11 -9.29
N PRO A 37 13.47 -29.30 -8.61
CA PRO A 37 14.03 -28.23 -7.79
C PRO A 37 14.20 -26.99 -8.67
N ALA A 38 13.47 -25.91 -8.32
CA ALA A 38 13.68 -24.63 -8.97
C ALA A 38 15.15 -24.24 -8.79
N ALA A 39 15.80 -23.79 -9.87
CA ALA A 39 17.12 -23.19 -9.77
C ALA A 39 17.07 -22.15 -8.65
N ALA A 40 18.06 -22.13 -7.75
CA ALA A 40 18.10 -21.19 -6.65
C ALA A 40 17.97 -19.78 -7.24
N ALA A 41 16.82 -19.14 -7.00
CA ALA A 41 16.62 -17.76 -7.42
C ALA A 41 17.68 -16.90 -6.73
N SER A 42 18.25 -15.93 -7.46
CA SER A 42 19.10 -14.94 -6.84
C SER A 42 18.36 -14.25 -5.69
N PRO A 43 19.04 -13.95 -4.58
CA PRO A 43 18.38 -13.22 -3.51
C PRO A 43 17.82 -11.89 -4.05
N PRO A 44 16.68 -11.42 -3.52
CA PRO A 44 16.12 -10.15 -3.94
C PRO A 44 17.13 -9.02 -3.78
N GLN A 45 17.13 -8.08 -4.73
CA GLN A 45 18.01 -6.92 -4.71
C GLN A 45 17.30 -5.73 -5.34
N LEU A 46 16.78 -4.83 -4.51
CA LEU A 46 16.20 -3.58 -5.01
C LEU A 46 17.29 -2.72 -5.65
N THR A 47 17.00 -2.18 -6.83
CA THR A 47 17.86 -1.25 -7.56
C THR A 47 17.12 0.06 -7.75
N TYR A 48 17.84 1.18 -7.58
CA TYR A 48 17.27 2.51 -7.77
C TYR A 48 17.24 2.88 -9.26
N ARG A 49 16.05 3.20 -9.75
CA ARG A 49 15.79 3.51 -11.16
C ARG A 49 15.79 5.00 -11.48
N ASN A 50 16.24 5.83 -10.55
CA ASN A 50 16.33 7.29 -10.67
C ASN A 50 14.98 8.02 -10.75
N GLY A 51 13.88 7.39 -10.38
CA GLY A 51 12.58 8.02 -10.22
C GLY A 51 12.45 8.81 -8.92
N PRO A 52 11.28 9.39 -8.64
CA PRO A 52 11.05 10.13 -7.41
C PRO A 52 11.09 9.22 -6.18
N LEU A 53 11.43 9.81 -5.03
CA LEU A 53 11.29 9.22 -3.70
C LEU A 53 10.60 10.26 -2.81
N ILE A 54 9.84 9.81 -1.81
CA ILE A 54 9.24 10.72 -0.83
C ILE A 54 10.21 10.88 0.34
N ALA A 55 10.81 12.06 0.48
CA ALA A 55 11.86 12.31 1.48
C ALA A 55 11.31 12.47 2.91
N ALA A 56 10.19 13.19 3.07
CA ALA A 56 9.54 13.41 4.37
C ALA A 56 8.02 13.31 4.16
N VAL A 57 7.49 12.10 4.28
CA VAL A 57 6.11 11.80 3.87
C VAL A 57 5.08 12.60 4.66
N GLU A 58 4.17 13.22 3.95
CA GLU A 58 3.02 13.98 4.46
C GLU A 58 1.73 13.21 4.16
N VAL A 59 1.33 12.34 5.08
CA VAL A 59 0.13 11.51 4.92
C VAL A 59 -1.12 12.32 5.19
N PHE A 60 -2.07 12.25 4.28
CA PHE A 60 -3.44 12.71 4.48
C PHE A 60 -4.40 11.53 4.33
N THR A 61 -5.21 11.25 5.36
CA THR A 61 -6.15 10.13 5.34
C THR A 61 -7.53 10.55 4.83
N LEU A 62 -8.05 9.82 3.85
CA LEU A 62 -9.40 9.98 3.31
C LEU A 62 -10.22 8.74 3.62
N PHE A 63 -11.37 8.94 4.22
CA PHE A 63 -12.33 7.88 4.51
C PHE A 63 -13.53 8.06 3.61
N TRP A 64 -13.70 7.22 2.60
CA TRP A 64 -14.79 7.38 1.64
C TRP A 64 -15.98 6.51 2.03
N GLY A 65 -17.10 7.15 2.35
CA GLY A 65 -18.36 6.54 2.76
C GLY A 65 -18.87 7.11 4.09
N PRO A 66 -20.19 7.23 4.28
CA PRO A 66 -20.80 7.75 5.52
C PRO A 66 -20.59 6.83 6.73
N GLU A 67 -20.24 5.56 6.51
CA GLU A 67 -19.94 4.58 7.57
C GLU A 67 -18.79 5.05 8.46
N TRP A 68 -17.86 5.81 7.91
CA TRP A 68 -16.70 6.35 8.63
C TRP A 68 -17.05 7.47 9.61
N GLN A 69 -18.28 8.05 9.48
CA GLN A 69 -18.83 9.01 10.46
C GLN A 69 -19.77 8.36 11.48
N SER A 70 -19.96 7.02 11.37
CA SER A 70 -20.90 6.27 12.20
C SER A 70 -20.30 4.95 12.69
N SER A 71 -20.64 3.84 12.07
CA SER A 71 -20.24 2.50 12.51
C SER A 71 -18.73 2.22 12.45
N GLN A 72 -17.98 2.94 11.63
CA GLN A 72 -16.52 2.82 11.48
C GLN A 72 -15.74 4.01 12.07
N ALA A 73 -16.39 4.94 12.77
CA ALA A 73 -15.74 6.15 13.30
C ALA A 73 -14.59 5.83 14.28
N ALA A 74 -14.77 4.82 15.13
CA ALA A 74 -13.72 4.37 16.05
C ALA A 74 -12.51 3.80 15.30
N LEU A 75 -12.74 3.03 14.23
CA LEU A 75 -11.69 2.48 13.39
C LEU A 75 -10.93 3.59 12.65
N ALA A 76 -11.61 4.61 12.13
CA ALA A 76 -10.97 5.77 11.51
C ALA A 76 -10.03 6.49 12.49
N THR A 77 -10.47 6.66 13.75
CA THR A 77 -9.63 7.23 14.82
C THR A 77 -8.39 6.38 15.09
N GLN A 78 -8.53 5.06 15.14
CA GLN A 78 -7.41 4.14 15.37
C GLN A 78 -6.41 4.16 14.19
N ILE A 79 -6.89 4.22 12.95
CA ILE A 79 -6.06 4.36 11.74
C ILE A 79 -5.29 5.68 11.76
N ASN A 80 -5.94 6.80 12.12
CA ASN A 80 -5.27 8.07 12.26
C ASN A 80 -4.18 8.03 13.34
N GLY A 81 -4.46 7.40 14.49
CA GLY A 81 -3.48 7.19 15.55
C GLY A 81 -2.30 6.31 15.12
N PHE A 82 -2.53 5.33 14.22
CA PHE A 82 -1.46 4.57 13.60
C PHE A 82 -0.50 5.48 12.83
N PHE A 83 -1.00 6.35 11.95
CA PHE A 83 -0.14 7.27 11.19
C PHE A 83 0.54 8.30 12.09
N ASP A 84 -0.14 8.82 13.11
CA ASP A 84 0.46 9.76 14.06
C ASP A 84 1.68 9.16 14.80
N PHE A 85 1.69 7.84 14.97
CA PHE A 85 2.79 7.11 15.59
C PHE A 85 3.84 6.63 14.58
N ILE A 86 3.41 5.95 13.51
CA ILE A 86 4.31 5.18 12.65
C ILE A 86 5.28 6.06 11.85
N LEU A 87 4.85 7.27 11.48
CA LEU A 87 5.62 8.18 10.63
C LEU A 87 6.90 8.75 11.28
N THR A 88 7.07 8.53 12.59
CA THR A 88 8.29 8.92 13.34
C THR A 88 8.90 7.72 14.08
N SER A 89 8.62 6.52 13.61
CA SER A 89 9.01 5.26 14.27
C SER A 89 10.19 4.59 13.59
N PRO A 90 10.77 3.55 14.22
CA PRO A 90 11.81 2.72 13.59
C PRO A 90 11.44 2.10 12.25
N LEU A 91 10.15 2.01 11.89
CA LEU A 91 9.74 1.58 10.56
C LEU A 91 10.21 2.56 9.49
N ILE A 92 10.09 3.86 9.74
CA ILE A 92 10.58 4.89 8.82
C ILE A 92 12.10 4.99 8.85
N ASP A 93 12.72 4.85 10.03
CA ASP A 93 14.18 4.89 10.17
C ASP A 93 14.88 3.85 9.27
N GLN A 94 14.31 2.65 9.14
CA GLN A 94 14.88 1.61 8.27
C GLN A 94 14.87 1.97 6.79
N LEU A 95 13.94 2.84 6.33
CA LEU A 95 13.86 3.28 4.95
C LEU A 95 14.99 4.24 4.54
N ALA A 96 15.73 4.79 5.51
CA ALA A 96 16.86 5.67 5.23
C ALA A 96 17.96 5.00 4.38
N GLU A 97 18.03 3.66 4.36
CA GLU A 97 18.96 2.93 3.49
C GLU A 97 18.65 3.10 2.00
N TYR A 98 17.39 3.43 1.67
CA TYR A 98 16.90 3.66 0.32
C TYR A 98 16.95 5.13 -0.11
N SER A 99 17.58 5.99 0.68
CA SER A 99 17.88 7.36 0.25
C SER A 99 18.78 7.35 -0.98
N ALA A 100 18.47 8.19 -1.96
CA ALA A 100 19.24 8.27 -3.20
C ALA A 100 19.25 9.69 -3.78
N GLY A 101 20.33 10.08 -4.42
CA GLY A 101 20.47 11.41 -5.01
C GLY A 101 20.29 12.51 -3.95
N SER A 102 19.34 13.42 -4.21
CA SER A 102 18.95 14.50 -3.29
C SER A 102 17.84 14.10 -2.31
N HIS A 103 17.33 12.87 -2.40
CA HIS A 103 16.21 12.38 -1.60
C HIS A 103 16.71 11.64 -0.37
N ALA A 104 16.86 12.36 0.74
CA ALA A 104 17.15 11.77 2.04
C ALA A 104 15.82 11.37 2.71
N ILE A 105 15.52 10.08 2.74
CA ILE A 105 14.30 9.55 3.38
C ILE A 105 14.44 9.66 4.90
N GLY A 106 13.44 10.27 5.54
CA GLY A 106 13.37 10.43 6.98
C GLY A 106 11.94 10.54 7.48
N HIS A 107 11.79 10.95 8.74
CA HIS A 107 10.50 11.05 9.39
C HIS A 107 9.51 11.92 8.62
N GLY A 108 8.24 11.53 8.72
CA GLY A 108 7.10 12.22 8.15
C GLY A 108 6.09 12.67 9.20
N LYS A 109 4.90 13.04 8.75
CA LYS A 109 3.78 13.43 9.60
C LYS A 109 2.46 13.13 8.91
N ARG A 110 1.40 12.94 9.70
CA ARG A 110 0.04 13.04 9.17
C ARG A 110 -0.39 14.52 9.15
N THR A 111 -0.85 15.00 8.02
CA THR A 111 -1.22 16.42 7.82
C THR A 111 -2.69 16.70 8.06
N GLY A 112 -3.53 15.66 8.06
CA GLY A 112 -4.96 15.79 8.31
C GLY A 112 -5.76 14.54 7.95
N THR A 113 -7.07 14.69 8.02
CA THR A 113 -8.03 13.64 7.72
C THR A 113 -9.34 14.25 7.23
N THR A 114 -10.06 13.53 6.37
CA THR A 114 -11.43 13.91 5.99
C THR A 114 -12.26 12.67 5.67
N THR A 115 -13.60 12.82 5.79
CA THR A 115 -14.54 11.82 5.30
C THR A 115 -15.24 12.34 4.06
N ILE A 116 -15.22 11.57 2.99
CA ILE A 116 -15.88 11.89 1.72
C ILE A 116 -17.21 11.14 1.68
N VAL A 117 -18.30 11.88 1.56
CA VAL A 117 -19.65 11.30 1.45
C VAL A 117 -20.28 11.55 0.08
N THR A 118 -19.69 12.45 -0.69
CA THR A 118 -20.12 12.78 -2.06
C THR A 118 -18.89 12.74 -2.97
N PRO A 119 -18.92 12.01 -4.10
CA PRO A 119 -20.06 11.20 -4.56
C PRO A 119 -20.31 9.98 -3.67
N ALA A 120 -21.57 9.53 -3.62
CA ALA A 120 -21.93 8.33 -2.88
C ALA A 120 -21.23 7.11 -3.48
N LEU A 121 -20.68 6.26 -2.59
CA LEU A 121 -20.02 5.03 -2.98
C LEU A 121 -20.99 4.03 -3.59
N LYS A 122 -20.54 3.35 -4.65
CA LYS A 122 -21.17 2.16 -5.20
C LYS A 122 -20.55 0.91 -4.55
N HIS A 123 -21.25 -0.22 -4.61
CA HIS A 123 -20.73 -1.50 -4.14
C HIS A 123 -19.44 -1.96 -4.85
N SER A 124 -19.18 -1.41 -6.04
CA SER A 124 -17.95 -1.64 -6.78
C SER A 124 -17.43 -0.31 -7.33
N VAL A 125 -16.16 -0.02 -7.07
CA VAL A 125 -15.49 1.22 -7.46
C VAL A 125 -14.20 0.87 -8.20
N SER A 126 -14.02 1.46 -9.39
CA SER A 126 -12.76 1.30 -10.14
C SER A 126 -11.68 2.27 -9.65
N ASP A 127 -10.43 1.94 -9.87
CA ASP A 127 -9.30 2.85 -9.61
C ASP A 127 -9.47 4.19 -10.36
N THR A 128 -9.92 4.18 -11.61
CA THR A 128 -10.22 5.41 -12.35
C THR A 128 -11.26 6.29 -11.64
N ALA A 129 -12.27 5.69 -11.01
CA ALA A 129 -13.25 6.47 -10.23
C ALA A 129 -12.65 7.02 -8.94
N ILE A 130 -11.72 6.30 -8.32
CA ILE A 130 -10.96 6.76 -7.14
C ILE A 130 -10.07 7.95 -7.53
N GLN A 131 -9.33 7.86 -8.62
CA GLN A 131 -8.50 8.95 -9.14
C GLN A 131 -9.34 10.21 -9.43
N HIS A 132 -10.48 10.05 -10.09
CA HIS A 132 -11.38 11.16 -10.39
C HIS A 132 -11.93 11.81 -9.10
N MET A 133 -12.35 11.00 -8.12
CA MET A 133 -12.78 11.49 -6.81
C MET A 133 -11.65 12.28 -6.14
N LEU A 134 -10.45 11.71 -6.07
CA LEU A 134 -9.31 12.35 -5.42
C LEU A 134 -8.95 13.69 -6.09
N GLN A 135 -8.88 13.75 -7.42
CA GLN A 135 -8.63 14.99 -8.16
C GLN A 135 -9.71 16.04 -7.90
N THR A 136 -10.98 15.64 -7.85
CA THR A 136 -12.11 16.53 -7.54
C THR A 136 -11.97 17.07 -6.13
N GLU A 137 -11.73 16.22 -5.14
CA GLU A 137 -11.54 16.64 -3.75
C GLU A 137 -10.34 17.59 -3.59
N ILE A 138 -9.20 17.27 -4.18
CA ILE A 138 -8.02 18.16 -4.15
C ILE A 138 -8.33 19.54 -4.75
N SER A 139 -9.20 19.60 -5.76
CA SER A 139 -9.54 20.87 -6.42
C SER A 139 -10.58 21.71 -5.65
N THR A 140 -11.53 21.06 -5.01
CA THR A 140 -12.75 21.71 -4.45
C THR A 140 -12.82 21.72 -2.93
N ASN A 141 -12.18 20.76 -2.25
CA ASN A 141 -12.23 20.63 -0.80
C ASN A 141 -11.01 21.29 -0.15
N ALA A 142 -11.22 22.40 0.52
CA ALA A 142 -10.15 23.15 1.19
C ALA A 142 -9.48 22.39 2.37
N ALA A 143 -10.07 21.30 2.85
CA ALA A 143 -9.47 20.47 3.89
C ALA A 143 -8.31 19.61 3.35
N LEU A 144 -8.31 19.30 2.05
CA LEU A 144 -7.22 18.50 1.45
C LEU A 144 -6.01 19.39 1.14
N PRO A 145 -4.79 18.94 1.48
CA PRO A 145 -3.58 19.60 1.02
C PRO A 145 -3.49 19.54 -0.51
N LYS A 146 -2.86 20.51 -1.10
CA LYS A 146 -2.46 20.42 -2.52
C LYS A 146 -1.30 19.43 -2.65
N PRO A 147 -1.20 18.71 -3.78
CA PRO A 147 -0.09 17.78 -4.00
C PRO A 147 1.27 18.47 -3.90
N SER A 148 2.20 17.79 -3.27
CA SER A 148 3.62 18.12 -3.22
C SER A 148 4.42 16.84 -3.43
N PRO A 149 5.74 16.90 -3.65
CA PRO A 149 6.58 15.70 -3.73
C PRO A 149 6.55 14.80 -2.49
N ASN A 150 6.06 15.31 -1.35
CA ASN A 150 5.95 14.56 -0.10
C ASN A 150 4.52 14.16 0.27
N THR A 151 3.51 14.64 -0.46
CA THR A 151 2.10 14.36 -0.12
C THR A 151 1.69 12.96 -0.57
N LEU A 152 1.16 12.18 0.36
CA LEU A 152 0.61 10.85 0.11
C LEU A 152 -0.82 10.76 0.66
N TYR A 153 -1.79 10.49 -0.22
CA TYR A 153 -3.19 10.35 0.14
C TYR A 153 -3.53 8.89 0.40
N PHE A 154 -3.90 8.55 1.64
CA PHE A 154 -4.37 7.21 2.00
C PHE A 154 -5.89 7.16 1.97
N ILE A 155 -6.47 6.32 1.09
CA ILE A 155 -7.91 6.24 0.83
C ILE A 155 -8.46 4.92 1.37
N TYR A 156 -9.31 5.02 2.40
CA TYR A 156 -9.93 3.87 3.06
C TYR A 156 -11.36 3.66 2.59
N MET A 157 -11.67 2.43 2.15
CA MET A 157 -13.00 2.02 1.75
C MET A 157 -13.75 1.35 2.89
N PRO A 158 -15.07 1.58 3.03
CA PRO A 158 -15.87 0.95 4.08
C PRO A 158 -16.19 -0.53 3.77
N PRO A 159 -16.74 -1.28 4.74
CA PRO A 159 -17.23 -2.64 4.50
C PRO A 159 -18.21 -2.72 3.33
N GLY A 160 -18.15 -3.82 2.56
CA GLY A 160 -19.08 -4.09 1.46
C GLY A 160 -18.77 -3.40 0.14
N VAL A 161 -17.70 -2.58 0.09
CA VAL A 161 -17.22 -1.95 -1.15
C VAL A 161 -16.08 -2.75 -1.75
N LYS A 162 -16.24 -3.16 -3.00
CA LYS A 162 -15.21 -3.81 -3.81
C LYS A 162 -14.44 -2.77 -4.61
N VAL A 163 -13.13 -2.79 -4.50
CA VAL A 163 -12.24 -2.00 -5.37
C VAL A 163 -11.80 -2.85 -6.56
N VAL A 164 -11.83 -2.27 -7.75
CA VAL A 164 -11.38 -2.94 -9.00
C VAL A 164 -10.24 -2.15 -9.61
N GLN A 165 -9.12 -2.84 -9.82
CA GLN A 165 -7.89 -2.29 -10.39
C GLN A 165 -7.35 -3.27 -11.43
N GLY A 166 -7.12 -2.82 -12.70
CA GLY A 166 -6.52 -3.61 -13.77
C GLY A 166 -7.19 -4.96 -14.06
N GLY A 167 -8.52 -5.06 -13.90
CA GLY A 167 -9.26 -6.31 -14.08
C GLY A 167 -9.22 -7.25 -12.87
N SER A 168 -8.48 -6.91 -11.82
CA SER A 168 -8.47 -7.61 -10.53
C SER A 168 -9.36 -6.89 -9.51
N ALA A 169 -9.77 -7.56 -8.45
CA ALA A 169 -10.61 -6.96 -7.42
C ALA A 169 -10.12 -7.28 -6.00
N SER A 170 -10.37 -6.33 -5.10
CA SER A 170 -10.08 -6.54 -3.67
C SER A 170 -10.73 -7.80 -3.14
N CYS A 171 -10.08 -8.49 -2.22
CA CYS A 171 -10.50 -9.78 -1.65
C CYS A 171 -10.54 -10.96 -2.64
N THR A 172 -10.20 -10.76 -3.90
CA THR A 172 -10.07 -11.84 -4.90
C THR A 172 -8.72 -11.82 -5.60
N GLY A 173 -8.02 -10.70 -5.60
CA GLY A 173 -6.70 -10.54 -6.20
C GLY A 173 -5.73 -9.75 -5.36
N PHE A 174 -6.22 -8.81 -4.53
CA PHE A 174 -5.36 -7.95 -3.72
C PHE A 174 -6.06 -7.45 -2.44
N CYS A 175 -5.26 -6.90 -1.52
CA CYS A 175 -5.71 -6.33 -0.25
C CYS A 175 -5.46 -4.81 -0.14
N GLY A 176 -4.55 -4.27 -0.88
CA GLY A 176 -4.21 -2.85 -0.98
C GLY A 176 -3.36 -2.61 -2.22
N TYR A 177 -3.15 -1.34 -2.55
CA TYR A 177 -2.18 -0.90 -3.57
C TYR A 177 -1.88 0.59 -3.42
N HIS A 178 -0.73 1.01 -3.93
CA HIS A 178 -0.46 2.42 -4.16
C HIS A 178 -0.29 2.69 -5.67
N ASN A 179 -0.43 3.95 -6.05
CA ASN A 179 -0.27 4.38 -7.43
C ASN A 179 -0.07 5.91 -7.49
N ASP A 180 0.12 6.43 -8.67
CA ASP A 180 0.22 7.85 -8.95
C ASP A 180 -0.81 8.34 -9.97
N ILE A 181 -1.03 9.64 -10.02
CA ILE A 181 -1.75 10.31 -11.10
C ILE A 181 -0.77 11.29 -11.77
N SER A 182 -0.38 10.94 -12.99
CA SER A 182 0.51 11.77 -13.83
C SER A 182 1.86 12.13 -13.19
N GLY A 183 2.37 11.29 -12.30
CA GLY A 183 3.63 11.53 -11.58
C GLY A 183 3.58 12.68 -10.57
N GLN A 184 2.39 13.16 -10.20
CA GLN A 184 2.21 14.35 -9.37
C GLN A 184 1.37 14.14 -8.12
N ILE A 185 0.45 13.17 -8.13
CA ILE A 185 -0.42 12.86 -7.01
C ILE A 185 -0.17 11.42 -6.61
N PHE A 186 0.40 11.20 -5.45
CA PHE A 186 0.68 9.86 -4.91
C PHE A 186 -0.44 9.43 -3.97
N TYR A 187 -0.95 8.23 -4.13
CA TYR A 187 -2.04 7.73 -3.31
C TYR A 187 -1.95 6.23 -3.05
N ALA A 188 -2.50 5.81 -1.93
CA ALA A 188 -2.67 4.41 -1.57
C ALA A 188 -4.15 4.11 -1.30
N VAL A 189 -4.62 2.95 -1.71
CA VAL A 189 -6.01 2.52 -1.56
C VAL A 189 -6.07 1.30 -0.65
N MET A 190 -6.85 1.44 0.42
CA MET A 190 -7.06 0.42 1.44
C MET A 190 -8.50 -0.09 1.38
N PRO A 191 -8.80 -1.14 0.61
CA PRO A 191 -10.08 -1.82 0.70
C PRO A 191 -10.30 -2.36 2.12
N TYR A 192 -11.56 -2.41 2.57
CA TYR A 192 -11.85 -3.07 3.83
C TYR A 192 -11.50 -4.57 3.75
N PRO A 193 -10.69 -5.11 4.67
CA PRO A 193 -10.21 -6.50 4.58
C PRO A 193 -11.29 -7.50 5.03
N GLY A 194 -12.40 -7.57 4.29
CA GLY A 194 -13.57 -8.39 4.58
C GLY A 194 -13.43 -9.89 4.25
N CYS A 195 -12.22 -10.39 4.03
CA CYS A 195 -11.95 -11.77 3.62
C CYS A 195 -10.71 -12.33 4.30
N SER A 196 -10.67 -13.66 4.48
CA SER A 196 -9.55 -14.34 5.15
C SER A 196 -8.20 -14.12 4.45
N GLY A 197 -8.20 -14.00 3.12
CA GLY A 197 -6.98 -13.71 2.35
C GLY A 197 -6.39 -12.31 2.61
N CYS A 198 -7.19 -11.35 3.10
CA CYS A 198 -6.73 -10.01 3.44
C CYS A 198 -6.61 -9.77 4.95
N THR A 199 -7.19 -10.61 5.78
CA THR A 199 -6.91 -10.55 7.22
C THR A 199 -5.67 -11.36 7.62
N GLY A 200 -5.36 -12.42 6.88
CA GLY A 200 -4.23 -13.30 7.23
C GLY A 200 -4.32 -13.89 8.65
N GLY A 201 -5.54 -13.99 9.19
CA GLY A 201 -5.75 -14.40 10.58
C GLY A 201 -5.52 -13.30 11.63
N LEU A 202 -5.15 -12.11 11.21
CA LEU A 202 -4.99 -10.94 12.08
C LEU A 202 -6.36 -10.34 12.47
N ALA A 203 -6.40 -9.63 13.59
CA ALA A 203 -7.53 -8.76 13.91
C ALA A 203 -7.66 -7.63 12.89
N LEU A 204 -8.86 -7.06 12.73
CA LEU A 204 -9.16 -6.07 11.70
C LEU A 204 -8.16 -4.90 11.66
N LEU A 205 -7.89 -4.27 12.80
CA LEU A 205 -6.95 -3.16 12.86
C LEU A 205 -5.52 -3.61 12.51
N ASP A 206 -5.09 -4.77 13.02
CA ASP A 206 -3.76 -5.31 12.72
C ASP A 206 -3.59 -5.62 11.23
N ALA A 207 -4.63 -6.15 10.57
CA ALA A 207 -4.62 -6.38 9.13
C ALA A 207 -4.52 -5.06 8.34
N LEU A 208 -5.31 -4.05 8.73
CA LEU A 208 -5.25 -2.74 8.10
C LEU A 208 -3.91 -2.05 8.31
N THR A 209 -3.35 -2.08 9.52
CA THR A 209 -2.06 -1.43 9.79
C THR A 209 -0.89 -2.15 9.12
N SER A 210 -0.95 -3.49 9.00
CA SER A 210 0.01 -4.28 8.23
C SER A 210 -0.02 -3.92 6.75
N THR A 211 -1.20 -3.91 6.12
CA THR A 211 -1.35 -3.52 4.70
C THR A 211 -0.99 -2.06 4.49
N SER A 212 -1.40 -1.15 5.39
CA SER A 212 -1.06 0.27 5.29
C SER A 212 0.44 0.53 5.44
N SER A 213 1.15 -0.23 6.27
CA SER A 213 2.62 -0.10 6.40
C SER A 213 3.35 -0.57 5.16
N HIS A 214 2.88 -1.63 4.50
CA HIS A 214 3.37 -2.10 3.22
C HIS A 214 3.28 -0.98 2.16
N GLU A 215 2.07 -0.49 1.91
CA GLU A 215 1.85 0.57 0.92
C GLU A 215 2.54 1.90 1.27
N LEU A 216 2.71 2.20 2.55
CA LEU A 216 3.46 3.36 3.01
C LEU A 216 4.94 3.24 2.64
N CYS A 217 5.56 2.11 2.91
CA CYS A 217 6.98 1.89 2.62
C CYS A 217 7.25 1.85 1.12
N GLU A 218 6.38 1.22 0.34
CA GLU A 218 6.46 1.23 -1.12
C GLU A 218 6.26 2.63 -1.70
N SER A 219 5.21 3.35 -1.29
CA SER A 219 5.00 4.74 -1.73
C SER A 219 6.18 5.67 -1.42
N ILE A 220 6.89 5.44 -0.31
CA ILE A 220 8.07 6.24 0.05
C ILE A 220 9.25 5.92 -0.87
N THR A 221 9.46 4.66 -1.18
CA THR A 221 10.64 4.18 -1.93
C THR A 221 10.41 4.07 -3.43
N ASP A 222 9.14 4.02 -3.88
CA ASP A 222 8.74 3.90 -5.29
C ASP A 222 7.37 4.54 -5.55
N PRO A 223 7.18 5.85 -5.31
CA PRO A 223 5.87 6.53 -5.40
C PRO A 223 5.23 6.48 -6.80
N ILE A 224 6.02 6.25 -7.83
CA ILE A 224 5.57 5.91 -9.18
C ILE A 224 6.02 4.47 -9.43
N PRO A 225 5.10 3.49 -9.36
CA PRO A 225 5.45 2.07 -9.39
C PRO A 225 6.43 1.69 -10.49
N GLY A 226 7.55 1.09 -10.08
CA GLY A 226 8.62 0.65 -10.98
C GLY A 226 9.65 1.71 -11.36
N GLN A 227 9.57 2.93 -10.84
CA GLN A 227 10.52 4.01 -11.19
C GLN A 227 11.48 4.39 -10.06
N GLY A 228 11.19 4.05 -8.81
CA GLY A 228 12.05 4.24 -7.65
C GLY A 228 12.96 3.02 -7.37
N TRP A 229 12.83 2.44 -6.18
CA TRP A 229 13.52 1.22 -5.79
C TRP A 229 12.69 -0.01 -6.12
N TYR A 230 13.20 -0.86 -7.00
CA TYR A 230 12.47 -1.98 -7.56
C TYR A 230 13.38 -3.18 -7.88
N ASP A 231 12.83 -4.39 -7.78
CA ASP A 231 13.45 -5.65 -8.24
C ASP A 231 12.56 -6.27 -9.33
N ASP A 232 13.12 -6.50 -10.53
CA ASP A 232 12.36 -7.01 -11.67
C ASP A 232 11.69 -8.37 -11.43
N ALA A 233 12.30 -9.19 -10.57
CA ALA A 233 11.80 -10.53 -10.29
C ALA A 233 10.85 -10.56 -9.07
N ASN A 234 11.11 -9.71 -8.07
CA ASN A 234 10.49 -9.80 -6.76
C ASN A 234 9.55 -8.64 -6.40
N GLY A 235 9.61 -7.52 -7.14
CA GLY A 235 8.75 -6.37 -6.90
C GLY A 235 9.38 -5.29 -6.03
N GLU A 236 8.56 -4.69 -5.20
CA GLU A 236 8.91 -3.58 -4.32
C GLU A 236 9.35 -4.05 -2.94
N ILE A 237 9.69 -3.12 -2.08
CA ILE A 237 10.23 -3.39 -0.74
C ILE A 237 9.29 -4.24 0.12
N GLY A 238 7.99 -4.02 0.02
CA GLY A 238 6.95 -4.74 0.77
C GLY A 238 6.61 -6.10 0.15
N ASP A 239 6.57 -6.20 -1.18
CA ASP A 239 6.25 -7.41 -1.93
C ASP A 239 7.15 -8.59 -1.54
N ILE A 240 8.47 -8.35 -1.42
CA ILE A 240 9.48 -9.34 -1.05
C ILE A 240 9.20 -9.96 0.31
N CYS A 241 8.55 -9.20 1.19
CA CYS A 241 8.30 -9.57 2.58
C CYS A 241 6.83 -9.81 2.89
N ALA A 242 5.98 -9.90 1.88
CA ALA A 242 4.54 -10.00 2.02
C ALA A 242 4.11 -11.00 3.11
N TRP A 243 3.18 -10.56 3.98
CA TRP A 243 2.60 -11.32 5.10
C TRP A 243 3.55 -11.68 6.25
N LYS A 244 4.79 -11.20 6.24
CA LYS A 244 5.66 -11.30 7.41
C LYS A 244 5.48 -10.03 8.25
N THR A 245 5.12 -10.17 9.51
CA THR A 245 4.77 -9.03 10.35
C THR A 245 5.62 -8.93 11.61
N LYS A 246 5.70 -7.73 12.17
CA LYS A 246 6.30 -7.43 13.47
C LYS A 246 5.43 -6.41 14.22
N LYS A 247 5.71 -6.23 15.50
CA LYS A 247 5.14 -5.12 16.26
C LYS A 247 6.11 -3.93 16.27
N VAL A 248 5.56 -2.73 16.01
CA VAL A 248 6.22 -1.45 16.25
C VAL A 248 5.31 -0.65 17.18
N GLY A 249 5.72 -0.46 18.42
CA GLY A 249 4.82 -0.03 19.49
C GLY A 249 3.68 -1.03 19.67
N THR A 250 2.44 -0.55 19.63
CA THR A 250 1.23 -1.37 19.74
C THR A 250 0.71 -1.87 18.40
N TYR A 251 1.24 -1.37 17.28
CA TYR A 251 0.74 -1.66 15.95
C TYR A 251 1.44 -2.87 15.31
N THR A 252 0.68 -3.63 14.54
CA THR A 252 1.22 -4.67 13.65
C THR A 252 1.57 -4.02 12.33
N VAL A 253 2.82 -4.18 11.89
CA VAL A 253 3.32 -3.71 10.61
C VAL A 253 3.91 -4.85 9.82
N GLN A 254 4.02 -4.73 8.51
CA GLN A 254 4.74 -5.68 7.70
C GLN A 254 6.25 -5.51 7.91
N LEU A 255 7.01 -6.59 7.75
CA LEU A 255 8.46 -6.53 7.58
C LEU A 255 8.76 -6.03 6.17
N GLU A 256 9.79 -5.21 6.05
CA GLU A 256 10.24 -4.71 4.77
C GLU A 256 11.61 -5.29 4.39
N TRP A 257 11.89 -5.38 3.10
CA TRP A 257 13.19 -5.89 2.65
C TRP A 257 14.32 -4.91 2.98
N SER A 258 15.46 -5.43 3.39
CA SER A 258 16.69 -4.67 3.54
C SER A 258 17.77 -5.25 2.64
N ASN A 259 18.21 -4.48 1.65
CA ASN A 259 19.35 -4.81 0.81
C ASN A 259 20.63 -4.97 1.64
N LYS A 260 20.83 -4.10 2.64
CA LYS A 260 22.01 -4.13 3.52
C LYS A 260 22.07 -5.40 4.37
N GLN A 261 20.92 -5.86 4.86
CA GLN A 261 20.84 -7.03 5.73
C GLN A 261 20.52 -8.31 4.96
N ASN A 262 20.14 -8.20 3.68
CA ASN A 262 19.74 -9.31 2.80
C ASN A 262 18.62 -10.17 3.45
N LYS A 263 17.62 -9.51 4.04
CA LYS A 263 16.47 -10.15 4.72
C LYS A 263 15.32 -9.17 4.94
N CYS A 264 14.15 -9.71 5.26
CA CYS A 264 13.02 -8.96 5.80
C CYS A 264 13.31 -8.52 7.25
N VAL A 265 13.13 -7.24 7.58
CA VAL A 265 13.45 -6.61 8.86
C VAL A 265 12.27 -5.82 9.44
#